data_1caf06a5890b2d336066be4a93d44cdf
#
_entry.id   1caf06a5890b2d336066be4a93d44cdf
#
_cell.length_a   1.000
_cell.length_b   1.000
_cell.length_c   1.000
_cell.angle_alpha   90.00
_cell.angle_beta   90.00
_cell.angle_gamma   90.00
#
_symmetry.space_group_name_H-M   'P 1'
#
loop_
_entity.id
_entity.type
_entity.pdbx_description
1 polymer ?
#
loop_
_entity_poly.entity_id
_entity_poly.type
_entity_poly.pdbx_seq_one_letter_code
_entity_poly.pdbx_strand_id
1 'polypeptide(L)'
;KVCLVNGSSRPNGCTQQALCEAARALQEEGIETEFFFIGNQPLPDCIACHQCRTLGRCVFQDKVNDFVQRAETADGFLFGSPVYFAHPSARLLTFMDRAFYSGRQAFAYKPAAAVLSARRAGTTASFDVMNKYFTLASMPVVASTYWNHVYGQQPEEVLQDEEGLATIYNLGKNMAWLLQCICLLYTSPSPRDRQKS
;
A
#
# COMPACT_ATOMS: atom_id res chain seq x y z
N LYS A 1 -9.29 6.01 7.68
CA LYS A 1 -9.24 6.01 6.21
C LYS A 1 -8.05 5.19 5.70
N VAL A 2 -8.24 4.32 4.69
CA VAL A 2 -7.18 3.55 4.03
C VAL A 2 -6.92 4.10 2.63
N CYS A 3 -5.64 4.35 2.30
CA CYS A 3 -5.22 4.75 0.96
C CYS A 3 -4.79 3.51 0.15
N LEU A 4 -5.46 3.29 -1.00
CA LEU A 4 -5.19 2.18 -1.92
C LEU A 4 -4.40 2.70 -3.12
N VAL A 5 -3.12 2.35 -3.18
CA VAL A 5 -2.19 2.83 -4.20
C VAL A 5 -2.16 1.88 -5.37
N ASN A 6 -2.60 2.31 -6.54
CA ASN A 6 -2.51 1.53 -7.77
C ASN A 6 -1.21 1.84 -8.51
N GLY A 7 -0.25 0.91 -8.45
CA GLY A 7 1.04 0.97 -9.13
C GLY A 7 1.05 0.40 -10.55
N SER A 8 -0.11 -0.02 -11.07
CA SER A 8 -0.24 -0.43 -12.47
C SER A 8 -0.20 0.78 -13.40
N SER A 9 0.25 0.59 -14.63
CA SER A 9 0.08 1.58 -15.70
C SER A 9 -1.35 1.62 -16.26
N ARG A 10 -2.17 0.60 -15.94
CA ARG A 10 -3.56 0.48 -16.36
C ARG A 10 -4.48 0.84 -15.20
N PRO A 11 -5.27 1.93 -15.29
CA PRO A 11 -6.12 2.37 -14.20
C PRO A 11 -7.18 1.34 -13.80
N ASN A 12 -7.71 0.58 -14.77
CA ASN A 12 -8.76 -0.43 -14.58
C ASN A 12 -8.25 -1.86 -14.87
N GLY A 13 -6.97 -2.15 -14.58
CA GLY A 13 -6.36 -3.46 -14.80
C GLY A 13 -6.59 -4.44 -13.65
N CYS A 14 -5.95 -5.62 -13.72
CA CYS A 14 -6.03 -6.67 -12.70
C CYS A 14 -5.71 -6.17 -11.27
N THR A 15 -4.70 -5.32 -11.14
CA THR A 15 -4.33 -4.71 -9.85
C THR A 15 -5.49 -3.88 -9.26
N GLN A 16 -6.21 -3.13 -10.11
CA GLN A 16 -7.35 -2.34 -9.66
C GLN A 16 -8.49 -3.23 -9.17
N GLN A 17 -8.77 -4.35 -9.85
CA GLN A 17 -9.81 -5.30 -9.41
C GLN A 17 -9.49 -5.85 -8.01
N ALA A 18 -8.25 -6.26 -7.78
CA ALA A 18 -7.82 -6.72 -6.46
C ALA A 18 -7.96 -5.62 -5.39
N LEU A 19 -7.53 -4.40 -5.68
CA LEU A 19 -7.69 -3.28 -4.75
C LEU A 19 -9.17 -2.93 -4.49
N CYS A 20 -10.04 -3.06 -5.49
CA CYS A 20 -11.48 -2.86 -5.32
C CYS A 20 -12.09 -3.90 -4.36
N GLU A 21 -11.63 -5.15 -4.42
CA GLU A 21 -12.11 -6.18 -3.50
C GLU A 21 -11.69 -5.90 -2.05
N ALA A 22 -10.45 -5.47 -1.83
CA ALA A 22 -10.02 -5.02 -0.49
C ALA A 22 -10.81 -3.79 -0.03
N ALA A 23 -11.08 -2.83 -0.93
CA ALA A 23 -11.87 -1.64 -0.61
C ALA A 23 -13.30 -2.01 -0.21
N ARG A 24 -13.92 -2.97 -0.90
CA ARG A 24 -15.25 -3.49 -0.55
C ARG A 24 -15.28 -4.02 0.89
N ALA A 25 -14.30 -4.87 1.24
CA ALA A 25 -14.22 -5.42 2.59
C ALA A 25 -14.02 -4.34 3.67
N LEU A 26 -13.17 -3.34 3.39
CA LEU A 26 -12.94 -2.19 4.28
C LEU A 26 -14.21 -1.35 4.48
N GLN A 27 -14.93 -1.07 3.38
CA GLN A 27 -16.16 -0.27 3.42
C GLN A 27 -17.29 -0.97 4.19
N GLU A 28 -17.40 -2.29 4.09
CA GLU A 28 -18.34 -3.10 4.88
C GLU A 28 -18.05 -3.00 6.38
N GLU A 29 -16.81 -2.73 6.79
CA GLU A 29 -16.39 -2.46 8.17
C GLU A 29 -16.44 -0.98 8.54
N GLY A 30 -17.03 -0.13 7.71
CA GLY A 30 -17.16 1.31 7.95
C GLY A 30 -15.85 2.10 7.78
N ILE A 31 -14.84 1.53 7.15
CA ILE A 31 -13.55 2.20 6.90
C ILE A 31 -13.61 2.96 5.58
N GLU A 32 -13.36 4.26 5.62
CA GLU A 32 -13.23 5.10 4.43
C GLU A 32 -12.04 4.65 3.56
N THR A 33 -12.23 4.60 2.24
CA THR A 33 -11.20 4.21 1.29
C THR A 33 -10.94 5.32 0.28
N GLU A 34 -9.67 5.54 -0.06
CA GLU A 34 -9.25 6.51 -1.07
C GLU A 34 -8.30 5.83 -2.06
N PHE A 35 -8.62 5.87 -3.36
CA PHE A 35 -7.73 5.35 -4.39
C PHE A 35 -6.71 6.40 -4.83
N PHE A 36 -5.45 6.00 -4.92
CA PHE A 36 -4.38 6.79 -5.49
C PHE A 36 -3.75 6.08 -6.69
N PHE A 37 -4.04 6.56 -7.89
CA PHE A 37 -3.46 6.04 -9.11
C PHE A 37 -2.14 6.76 -9.44
N ILE A 38 -1.02 6.04 -9.45
CA ILE A 38 0.31 6.62 -9.76
C ILE A 38 0.34 7.19 -11.18
N GLY A 39 -0.39 6.59 -12.11
CA GLY A 39 -0.45 7.03 -13.49
C GLY A 39 0.54 6.30 -14.38
N ASN A 40 0.63 6.75 -15.63
CA ASN A 40 1.48 6.16 -16.67
C ASN A 40 2.54 7.14 -17.24
N GLN A 41 2.59 8.35 -16.70
CA GLN A 41 3.61 9.33 -17.09
C GLN A 41 4.98 8.93 -16.55
N PRO A 42 6.08 9.29 -17.22
CA PRO A 42 7.43 9.06 -16.71
C PRO A 42 7.58 9.57 -15.27
N LEU A 43 8.22 8.79 -14.43
CA LEU A 43 8.49 9.13 -13.05
C LEU A 43 10.00 8.98 -12.81
N PRO A 44 10.73 10.06 -12.44
CA PRO A 44 12.15 9.97 -12.15
C PRO A 44 12.39 9.12 -10.90
N ASP A 45 13.47 8.38 -10.88
CA ASP A 45 13.94 7.63 -9.72
C ASP A 45 14.55 8.54 -8.63
N CYS A 46 14.90 7.95 -7.49
CA CYS A 46 15.57 8.67 -6.42
C CYS A 46 17.05 8.90 -6.77
N ILE A 47 17.43 10.15 -6.97
CA ILE A 47 18.81 10.55 -7.29
C ILE A 47 19.72 10.71 -6.06
N ALA A 48 19.29 10.26 -4.90
CA ALA A 48 20.03 10.31 -3.64
C ALA A 48 20.57 11.71 -3.26
N CYS A 49 19.88 12.78 -3.66
CA CYS A 49 20.31 14.16 -3.42
C CYS A 49 20.18 14.61 -1.96
N HIS A 50 19.53 13.82 -1.12
CA HIS A 50 19.26 14.08 0.32
C HIS A 50 18.52 15.38 0.65
N GLN A 51 18.07 16.14 -0.34
CA GLN A 51 17.36 17.41 -0.11
C GLN A 51 16.03 17.24 0.63
N CYS A 52 15.42 16.09 0.57
CA CYS A 52 14.20 15.81 1.33
C CYS A 52 14.38 15.94 2.84
N ARG A 53 15.60 15.78 3.38
CA ARG A 53 15.90 15.98 4.81
C ARG A 53 15.73 17.44 5.24
N THR A 54 16.01 18.39 4.34
CA THR A 54 15.90 19.83 4.59
C THR A 54 14.56 20.38 4.15
N LEU A 55 14.04 19.90 2.99
CA LEU A 55 12.81 20.43 2.40
C LEU A 55 11.54 19.79 3.01
N GLY A 56 11.66 18.65 3.71
CA GLY A 56 10.51 17.87 4.17
C GLY A 56 9.71 17.19 3.02
N ARG A 57 10.22 17.24 1.77
CA ARG A 57 9.57 16.70 0.58
C ARG A 57 10.60 16.36 -0.49
N CYS A 58 10.19 15.52 -1.48
CA CYS A 58 11.05 15.26 -2.62
C CYS A 58 11.28 16.51 -3.46
N VAL A 59 12.49 16.65 -4.01
CA VAL A 59 12.86 17.79 -4.87
C VAL A 59 12.05 17.81 -6.19
N PHE A 60 11.66 16.66 -6.70
CA PHE A 60 10.81 16.58 -7.89
C PHE A 60 9.35 16.91 -7.54
N GLN A 61 8.78 17.84 -8.29
CA GLN A 61 7.39 18.30 -8.11
C GLN A 61 6.45 17.41 -8.94
N ASP A 62 6.04 16.28 -8.37
CA ASP A 62 5.16 15.31 -9.02
C ASP A 62 4.28 14.57 -8.00
N LYS A 63 3.57 13.55 -8.47
CA LYS A 63 2.64 12.75 -7.67
C LYS A 63 3.23 12.13 -6.39
N VAL A 64 4.55 12.03 -6.25
CA VAL A 64 5.15 11.52 -5.01
C VAL A 64 4.89 12.48 -3.85
N ASN A 65 5.08 13.79 -4.07
CA ASN A 65 4.80 14.79 -3.03
C ASN A 65 3.30 14.87 -2.71
N ASP A 66 2.44 14.78 -3.73
CA ASP A 66 0.98 14.76 -3.53
C ASP A 66 0.54 13.55 -2.68
N PHE A 67 1.16 12.40 -2.94
CA PHE A 67 0.89 11.18 -2.17
C PHE A 67 1.36 11.29 -0.72
N VAL A 68 2.58 11.78 -0.49
CA VAL A 68 3.12 11.96 0.87
C VAL A 68 2.21 12.87 1.69
N GLN A 69 1.71 13.95 1.09
CA GLN A 69 0.75 14.84 1.75
C GLN A 69 -0.56 14.11 2.10
N ARG A 70 -1.10 13.28 1.20
CA ARG A 70 -2.29 12.45 1.48
C ARG A 70 -2.01 11.39 2.55
N ALA A 71 -0.80 10.84 2.56
CA ALA A 71 -0.39 9.85 3.53
C ALA A 71 -0.41 10.38 4.98
N GLU A 72 -0.25 11.68 5.19
CA GLU A 72 -0.36 12.30 6.53
C GLU A 72 -1.73 12.05 7.16
N THR A 73 -2.80 12.07 6.38
CA THR A 73 -4.19 11.92 6.84
C THR A 73 -4.75 10.50 6.68
N ALA A 74 -4.02 9.59 6.07
CA ALA A 74 -4.40 8.19 5.97
C ALA A 74 -3.99 7.44 7.24
N ASP A 75 -4.79 6.44 7.63
CA ASP A 75 -4.54 5.58 8.81
C ASP A 75 -3.91 4.24 8.42
N GLY A 76 -3.99 3.84 7.15
CA GLY A 76 -3.43 2.60 6.62
C GLY A 76 -3.25 2.63 5.11
N PHE A 77 -2.52 1.65 4.57
CA PHE A 77 -2.14 1.64 3.15
C PHE A 77 -2.23 0.24 2.54
N LEU A 78 -2.77 0.17 1.32
CA LEU A 78 -2.64 -1.00 0.44
C LEU A 78 -1.90 -0.59 -0.83
N PHE A 79 -0.75 -1.21 -1.07
CA PHE A 79 0.05 -0.94 -2.27
C PHE A 79 -0.16 -2.06 -3.28
N GLY A 80 -0.82 -1.75 -4.39
CA GLY A 80 -1.10 -2.68 -5.47
C GLY A 80 -0.07 -2.62 -6.58
N SER A 81 0.40 -3.79 -7.06
CA SER A 81 1.34 -3.90 -8.18
C SER A 81 1.02 -5.05 -9.11
N PRO A 82 1.13 -4.87 -10.43
CA PRO A 82 1.32 -5.99 -11.33
C PRO A 82 2.73 -6.55 -11.16
N VAL A 83 2.89 -7.85 -11.49
CA VAL A 83 4.18 -8.56 -11.44
C VAL A 83 4.82 -8.56 -12.83
N TYR A 84 6.03 -8.05 -12.92
CA TYR A 84 6.88 -8.10 -14.12
C TYR A 84 8.23 -8.73 -13.77
N PHE A 85 8.63 -9.80 -14.46
CA PHE A 85 9.90 -10.50 -14.22
C PHE A 85 10.10 -10.89 -12.74
N ALA A 86 9.05 -11.39 -12.10
CA ALA A 86 9.01 -11.74 -10.67
C ALA A 86 9.29 -10.57 -9.71
N HIS A 87 9.10 -9.33 -10.15
CA HIS A 87 9.22 -8.12 -9.34
C HIS A 87 7.95 -7.27 -9.41
N PRO A 88 7.70 -6.41 -8.41
CA PRO A 88 6.72 -5.34 -8.54
C PRO A 88 7.06 -4.44 -9.72
N SER A 89 6.09 -3.74 -10.27
CA SER A 89 6.36 -2.81 -11.36
C SER A 89 7.45 -1.81 -10.97
N ALA A 90 8.42 -1.57 -11.84
CA ALA A 90 9.49 -0.61 -11.61
C ALA A 90 8.92 0.79 -11.27
N ARG A 91 7.79 1.15 -11.88
CA ARG A 91 7.07 2.38 -11.58
C ARG A 91 6.68 2.49 -10.10
N LEU A 92 6.11 1.43 -9.53
CA LEU A 92 5.74 1.42 -8.12
C LEU A 92 6.97 1.50 -7.23
N LEU A 93 8.04 0.76 -7.54
CA LEU A 93 9.26 0.79 -6.75
C LEU A 93 9.92 2.18 -6.78
N THR A 94 10.03 2.79 -7.95
CA THR A 94 10.50 4.18 -8.11
C THR A 94 9.68 5.17 -7.28
N PHE A 95 8.35 4.99 -7.29
CA PHE A 95 7.44 5.80 -6.51
C PHE A 95 7.64 5.57 -5.00
N MET A 96 7.72 4.31 -4.56
CA MET A 96 7.91 3.96 -3.15
C MET A 96 9.27 4.42 -2.63
N ASP A 97 10.36 4.25 -3.38
CA ASP A 97 11.68 4.73 -2.98
C ASP A 97 11.64 6.22 -2.61
N ARG A 98 11.04 7.02 -3.46
CA ARG A 98 10.97 8.46 -3.24
C ARG A 98 9.99 8.83 -2.13
N ALA A 99 8.81 8.21 -2.09
CA ALA A 99 7.81 8.46 -1.07
C ALA A 99 8.33 8.12 0.33
N PHE A 100 8.92 6.94 0.49
CA PHE A 100 9.43 6.48 1.77
C PHE A 100 10.71 7.22 2.22
N TYR A 101 11.54 7.70 1.28
CA TYR A 101 12.67 8.56 1.63
C TYR A 101 12.25 9.97 2.06
N SER A 102 11.26 10.56 1.38
CA SER A 102 10.87 11.95 1.63
C SER A 102 9.78 12.10 2.71
N GLY A 103 8.96 11.08 2.91
CA GLY A 103 7.78 11.13 3.78
C GLY A 103 7.70 10.02 4.83
N ARG A 104 8.82 9.42 5.25
CA ARG A 104 8.82 8.26 6.15
C ARG A 104 7.93 8.42 7.39
N GLN A 105 7.89 9.61 7.96
CA GLN A 105 7.10 9.88 9.16
C GLN A 105 5.59 9.78 8.91
N ALA A 106 5.13 10.07 7.68
CA ALA A 106 3.73 9.94 7.30
C ALA A 106 3.26 8.47 7.25
N PHE A 107 4.18 7.51 7.19
CA PHE A 107 3.88 6.07 7.11
C PHE A 107 4.09 5.33 8.44
N ALA A 108 5.00 5.81 9.28
CA ALA A 108 5.39 5.08 10.49
C ALA A 108 4.20 4.77 11.41
N TYR A 109 4.15 3.51 11.88
CA TYR A 109 3.11 2.97 12.77
C TYR A 109 1.71 2.83 12.15
N LYS A 110 1.56 3.11 10.87
CA LYS A 110 0.32 2.87 10.13
C LYS A 110 0.38 1.50 9.45
N PRO A 111 -0.65 0.66 9.56
CA PRO A 111 -0.64 -0.66 8.93
C PRO A 111 -0.59 -0.58 7.41
N ALA A 112 0.13 -1.53 6.80
CA ALA A 112 0.24 -1.61 5.36
C ALA A 112 0.23 -3.06 4.86
N ALA A 113 -0.16 -3.25 3.60
CA ALA A 113 0.02 -4.51 2.90
C ALA A 113 0.28 -4.32 1.41
N ALA A 114 0.96 -5.31 0.83
CA ALA A 114 1.11 -5.46 -0.61
C ALA A 114 -0.08 -6.24 -1.18
N VAL A 115 -0.54 -5.83 -2.36
CA VAL A 115 -1.55 -6.53 -3.17
C VAL A 115 -0.97 -6.75 -4.56
N LEU A 116 -0.88 -7.98 -5.00
CA LEU A 116 -0.19 -8.33 -6.25
C LEU A 116 -1.14 -8.95 -7.26
N SER A 117 -0.97 -8.59 -8.51
CA SER A 117 -1.64 -9.24 -9.62
C SER A 117 -0.64 -9.82 -10.62
N ALA A 118 -0.78 -11.07 -10.99
CA ALA A 118 0.09 -11.74 -11.93
C ALA A 118 -0.69 -12.63 -12.90
N ARG A 119 -0.11 -12.87 -14.08
CA ARG A 119 -0.65 -13.86 -14.99
C ARG A 119 -0.46 -15.29 -14.45
N ARG A 120 0.71 -15.59 -13.83
CA ARG A 120 1.07 -16.96 -13.39
C ARG A 120 1.94 -17.01 -12.15
N ALA A 121 3.14 -16.43 -12.17
CA ALA A 121 4.17 -16.64 -11.15
C ALA A 121 4.91 -15.35 -10.79
N GLY A 122 5.77 -15.40 -9.75
CA GLY A 122 6.60 -14.29 -9.31
C GLY A 122 5.95 -13.39 -8.26
N THR A 123 4.76 -13.73 -7.79
CA THR A 123 4.05 -12.97 -6.76
C THR A 123 4.77 -13.00 -5.42
N THR A 124 5.25 -14.15 -4.96
CA THR A 124 5.94 -14.28 -3.67
C THR A 124 7.22 -13.45 -3.63
N ALA A 125 8.05 -13.51 -4.68
CA ALA A 125 9.24 -12.67 -4.77
C ALA A 125 8.91 -11.18 -4.77
N SER A 126 7.85 -10.78 -5.46
CA SER A 126 7.35 -9.40 -5.46
C SER A 126 6.81 -8.97 -4.10
N PHE A 127 6.12 -9.88 -3.41
CA PHE A 127 5.59 -9.66 -2.07
C PHE A 127 6.71 -9.37 -1.07
N ASP A 128 7.78 -10.14 -1.09
CA ASP A 128 8.95 -9.94 -0.23
C ASP A 128 9.61 -8.58 -0.46
N VAL A 129 9.72 -8.15 -1.73
CA VAL A 129 10.28 -6.83 -2.05
C VAL A 129 9.46 -5.72 -1.43
N MET A 130 8.13 -5.76 -1.55
CA MET A 130 7.27 -4.69 -1.04
C MET A 130 7.22 -4.66 0.48
N ASN A 131 7.20 -5.81 1.15
CA ASN A 131 7.17 -5.90 2.60
C ASN A 131 8.42 -5.30 3.27
N LYS A 132 9.57 -5.27 2.58
CA LYS A 132 10.79 -4.62 3.08
C LYS A 132 10.61 -3.11 3.29
N TYR A 133 9.85 -2.45 2.43
CA TYR A 133 9.51 -1.03 2.62
C TYR A 133 8.73 -0.81 3.91
N PHE A 134 7.70 -1.64 4.14
CA PHE A 134 6.83 -1.51 5.30
C PHE A 134 7.59 -1.77 6.59
N THR A 135 8.34 -2.87 6.64
CA THR A 135 9.11 -3.24 7.84
C THR A 135 10.18 -2.21 8.17
N LEU A 136 10.90 -1.68 7.17
CA LEU A 136 11.91 -0.63 7.39
C LEU A 136 11.27 0.70 7.84
N ALA A 137 10.05 1.00 7.41
CA ALA A 137 9.31 2.20 7.79
C ALA A 137 8.55 2.08 9.13
N SER A 138 8.74 0.96 9.86
CA SER A 138 8.04 0.69 11.13
C SER A 138 6.53 0.58 10.98
N MET A 139 6.06 0.06 9.84
CA MET A 139 4.65 -0.17 9.57
C MET A 139 4.28 -1.61 9.92
N PRO A 140 3.21 -1.85 10.70
CA PRO A 140 2.67 -3.19 10.87
C PRO A 140 2.24 -3.77 9.51
N VAL A 141 2.78 -4.94 9.15
CA VAL A 141 2.38 -5.64 7.92
C VAL A 141 1.11 -6.44 8.19
N VAL A 142 0.06 -6.16 7.42
CA VAL A 142 -1.22 -6.87 7.55
C VAL A 142 -1.19 -8.15 6.73
N ALA A 143 -1.45 -9.27 7.40
CA ALA A 143 -1.58 -10.58 6.78
C ALA A 143 -3.03 -10.90 6.39
N SER A 144 -3.18 -11.90 5.53
CA SER A 144 -4.47 -12.52 5.21
C SER A 144 -4.43 -14.02 5.45
N THR A 145 -5.39 -14.76 4.92
CA THR A 145 -5.45 -16.23 4.95
C THR A 145 -4.39 -16.90 4.08
N TYR A 146 -3.87 -16.17 3.12
CA TYR A 146 -2.76 -16.56 2.25
C TYR A 146 -1.99 -15.29 1.82
N TRP A 147 -0.96 -15.41 0.93
CA TRP A 147 -0.27 -14.23 0.37
C TRP A 147 -1.21 -13.44 -0.53
N ASN A 148 -1.19 -12.12 -0.40
CA ASN A 148 -2.14 -11.20 -1.00
C ASN A 148 -1.93 -11.05 -2.51
N HIS A 149 -2.34 -12.01 -3.29
CA HIS A 149 -2.23 -11.96 -4.74
C HIS A 149 -3.45 -12.53 -5.45
N VAL A 150 -3.65 -12.07 -6.68
CA VAL A 150 -4.66 -12.58 -7.61
C VAL A 150 -4.00 -12.94 -8.93
N TYR A 151 -4.62 -13.85 -9.65
CA TYR A 151 -4.16 -14.28 -10.96
C TYR A 151 -5.13 -13.89 -12.06
N GLY A 152 -4.59 -13.41 -13.17
CA GLY A 152 -5.32 -13.05 -14.38
C GLY A 152 -4.47 -12.22 -15.33
N GLN A 153 -4.70 -12.36 -16.61
CA GLN A 153 -4.11 -11.54 -17.67
C GLN A 153 -4.98 -10.32 -17.97
N GLN A 154 -6.28 -10.48 -17.82
CA GLN A 154 -7.29 -9.44 -17.98
C GLN A 154 -8.10 -9.28 -16.69
N PRO A 155 -8.71 -8.12 -16.46
CA PRO A 155 -9.51 -7.87 -15.25
C PRO A 155 -10.62 -8.90 -15.01
N GLU A 156 -11.25 -9.38 -16.09
CA GLU A 156 -12.35 -10.35 -16.04
C GLU A 156 -11.86 -11.72 -15.55
N GLU A 157 -10.60 -12.09 -15.82
CA GLU A 157 -10.01 -13.33 -15.31
C GLU A 157 -9.74 -13.26 -13.81
N VAL A 158 -9.37 -12.09 -13.30
CA VAL A 158 -9.21 -11.87 -11.85
C VAL A 158 -10.52 -12.10 -11.11
N LEU A 159 -11.65 -11.75 -11.72
CA LEU A 159 -12.98 -11.96 -11.12
C LEU A 159 -13.35 -13.47 -11.04
N GLN A 160 -12.61 -14.36 -11.71
CA GLN A 160 -12.76 -15.81 -11.67
C GLN A 160 -11.78 -16.47 -10.68
N ASP A 161 -10.81 -15.73 -10.14
CA ASP A 161 -9.86 -16.21 -9.13
C ASP A 161 -10.50 -16.11 -7.73
N GLU A 162 -11.38 -17.06 -7.44
CA GLU A 162 -12.16 -17.10 -6.19
C GLU A 162 -11.25 -17.12 -4.95
N GLU A 163 -10.17 -17.91 -4.97
CA GLU A 163 -9.23 -18.01 -3.85
C GLU A 163 -8.46 -16.69 -3.66
N GLY A 164 -7.96 -16.10 -4.76
CA GLY A 164 -7.28 -14.82 -4.72
C GLY A 164 -8.18 -13.70 -4.20
N LEU A 165 -9.41 -13.61 -4.72
CA LEU A 165 -10.38 -12.60 -4.27
C LEU A 165 -10.78 -12.81 -2.79
N ALA A 166 -11.01 -14.05 -2.35
CA ALA A 166 -11.29 -14.35 -0.95
C ALA A 166 -10.13 -13.94 -0.04
N THR A 167 -8.89 -14.18 -0.49
CA THR A 167 -7.67 -13.75 0.23
C THR A 167 -7.61 -12.23 0.33
N ILE A 168 -7.86 -11.51 -0.75
CA ILE A 168 -7.84 -10.03 -0.75
C ILE A 168 -8.99 -9.45 0.08
N TYR A 169 -10.17 -10.08 0.04
CA TYR A 169 -11.29 -9.70 0.90
C TYR A 169 -10.92 -9.83 2.39
N ASN A 170 -10.34 -10.97 2.79
CA ASN A 170 -9.90 -11.20 4.16
C ASN A 170 -8.77 -10.26 4.58
N LEU A 171 -7.90 -9.85 3.64
CA LEU A 171 -6.93 -8.79 3.89
C LEU A 171 -7.62 -7.48 4.30
N GLY A 172 -8.67 -7.09 3.59
CA GLY A 172 -9.47 -5.90 3.92
C GLY A 172 -10.09 -5.99 5.32
N LYS A 173 -10.66 -7.14 5.68
CA LYS A 173 -11.20 -7.40 7.02
C LYS A 173 -10.13 -7.33 8.11
N ASN A 174 -8.97 -7.94 7.89
CA ASN A 174 -7.86 -7.92 8.84
C ASN A 174 -7.27 -6.50 9.00
N MET A 175 -7.19 -5.73 7.92
CA MET A 175 -6.79 -4.33 7.97
C MET A 175 -7.78 -3.51 8.79
N ALA A 176 -9.08 -3.68 8.59
CA ALA A 176 -10.11 -2.99 9.35
C ALA A 176 -10.04 -3.33 10.85
N TRP A 177 -9.91 -4.62 11.17
CA TRP A 177 -9.73 -5.08 12.55
C TRP A 177 -8.52 -4.44 13.23
N LEU A 178 -7.36 -4.44 12.55
CA LEU A 178 -6.14 -3.85 13.10
C LEU A 178 -6.27 -2.34 13.31
N LEU A 179 -6.89 -1.63 12.36
CA LEU A 179 -7.16 -0.19 12.50
C LEU A 179 -8.07 0.12 13.68
N GLN A 180 -9.11 -0.68 13.90
CA GLN A 180 -10.00 -0.54 15.06
C GLN A 180 -9.23 -0.77 16.37
N CYS A 181 -8.36 -1.79 16.42
CA CYS A 181 -7.50 -2.03 17.59
C CYS A 181 -6.56 -0.86 17.87
N ILE A 182 -5.94 -0.30 16.86
CA ILE A 182 -5.04 0.86 16.98
C ILE A 182 -5.84 2.08 17.47
N CYS A 183 -7.02 2.32 16.93
CA CYS A 183 -7.88 3.44 17.34
C CYS A 183 -8.30 3.33 18.80
N LEU A 184 -8.64 2.14 19.27
CA LEU A 184 -8.97 1.90 20.68
C LEU A 184 -7.79 2.17 21.63
N LEU A 185 -6.56 1.91 21.18
CA LEU A 185 -5.35 2.23 21.96
C LEU A 185 -5.09 3.74 22.05
N TYR A 186 -5.45 4.50 21.02
CA TYR A 186 -5.32 5.97 21.03
C TYR A 186 -6.35 6.67 21.94
N THR A 187 -7.46 6.02 22.26
CA THR A 187 -8.43 6.56 23.23
C THR A 187 -8.05 6.27 24.69
N SER A 188 -7.03 5.43 24.91
CA SER A 188 -6.41 5.17 26.22
C SER A 188 -5.02 5.82 26.27
N PRO A 189 -4.58 6.43 27.41
CA PRO A 189 -3.21 6.93 27.51
C PRO A 189 -2.20 5.83 27.16
N SER A 190 -1.36 6.10 26.17
CA SER A 190 -0.37 5.09 25.73
C SER A 190 0.63 4.81 26.88
N PRO A 191 1.30 3.65 26.90
CA PRO A 191 2.38 3.41 27.86
C PRO A 191 3.49 4.47 27.82
N ARG A 192 3.66 5.16 26.69
CA ARG A 192 4.63 6.29 26.55
C ARG A 192 4.13 7.58 27.21
N ASP A 193 2.82 7.81 27.23
CA ASP A 193 2.25 8.99 27.88
C ASP A 193 2.28 8.83 29.40
N ARG A 194 2.19 7.59 29.91
CA ARG A 194 2.34 7.24 31.32
C ARG A 194 3.76 7.37 31.87
N GLN A 195 4.77 7.44 31.02
CA GLN A 195 6.19 7.66 31.45
C GLN A 195 6.58 9.14 31.51
N LYS A 196 5.72 10.06 31.12
CA LYS A 196 5.95 11.50 31.14
C LYS A 196 5.20 12.24 32.27
N SER A 197 4.45 11.50 33.07
CA SER A 197 3.81 11.96 34.32
C SER A 197 4.62 11.41 35.51
#